data_42e64252afea39a523962e7b17eedc6c
#
_entry.id   42e64252afea39a523962e7b17eedc6c
#
_cell.length_a   1.000
_cell.length_b   1.000
_cell.length_c   1.000
_cell.angle_alpha   90.00
_cell.angle_beta   90.00
_cell.angle_gamma   90.00
#
_symmetry.space_group_name_H-M   'P 1'
#
loop_
_entity.id
_entity.type
_entity.pdbx_description
1 polymer ?
#
loop_
_entity_poly.entity_id
_entity_poly.type
_entity_poly.pdbx_seq_one_letter_code
_entity_poly.pdbx_strand_id
1 'polypeptide(L)'
;MPSRPIPRNPIPPSAQLNSVIGAIASWGGPAQFYNGGPCGTYPEYESGYWMKERGFICQSCHMPEIERPVATGGPIRRGRQHLWRGGHDPEMVKRAVDIKVIAEPAEPKPGDKIRVTLTLINAGAGHKLPTGDPDRHFTVEFAVEDQNRQVLESQQDTMGRWIMWQPAIIELHDNRLMPLVSRNYTFVYQLPKDVAGLTLTTKVRYHIQSERQHQMLINKFGLTAKDPYNFTVYERAVPLTGNLAAHFKQTPAEVPPMACAAPNPQLKKTS
;
A
#
# COMPACT_ATOMS: atom_id res chain seq x y z
N MET A 1 9.14 -11.98 54.40
CA MET A 1 9.72 -10.66 54.01
C MET A 1 8.98 -10.21 52.79
N PRO A 2 8.29 -9.09 52.80
CA PRO A 2 7.61 -8.59 51.60
C PRO A 2 8.64 -8.03 50.61
N SER A 3 8.52 -8.46 49.35
CA SER A 3 9.34 -8.01 48.24
C SER A 3 9.12 -6.51 47.99
N ARG A 4 10.18 -5.72 48.00
CA ARG A 4 10.12 -4.30 47.61
C ARG A 4 9.65 -4.17 46.17
N PRO A 5 8.73 -3.27 45.87
CA PRO A 5 8.34 -2.96 44.51
C PRO A 5 9.52 -2.31 43.79
N ILE A 6 9.86 -2.82 42.62
CA ILE A 6 10.85 -2.22 41.71
C ILE A 6 10.30 -0.86 41.24
N PRO A 7 11.02 0.26 41.42
CA PRO A 7 10.56 1.55 40.92
C PRO A 7 10.55 1.50 39.39
N ARG A 8 9.38 1.58 38.80
CA ARG A 8 9.23 1.77 37.35
C ARG A 8 9.43 3.24 37.06
N ASN A 9 10.63 3.64 36.71
CA ASN A 9 10.82 4.91 36.05
C ASN A 9 10.04 4.90 34.73
N PRO A 10 9.16 5.88 34.49
CA PRO A 10 8.48 5.99 33.20
C PRO A 10 9.56 6.20 32.12
N ILE A 11 9.64 5.29 31.17
CA ILE A 11 10.50 5.42 29.99
C ILE A 11 10.00 6.67 29.23
N PRO A 12 10.85 7.67 28.99
CA PRO A 12 10.43 8.87 28.29
C PRO A 12 9.90 8.48 26.90
N PRO A 13 8.89 9.18 26.37
CA PRO A 13 8.29 8.87 25.05
C PRO A 13 9.29 8.78 23.92
N SER A 14 10.36 9.54 23.97
CA SER A 14 11.50 9.50 23.04
C SER A 14 12.27 8.17 23.08
N ALA A 15 12.44 7.55 24.26
CA ALA A 15 13.19 6.30 24.38
C ALA A 15 12.37 5.08 23.90
N GLN A 16 11.04 5.12 24.01
CA GLN A 16 10.17 4.09 23.43
C GLN A 16 10.12 4.21 21.91
N LEU A 17 10.10 5.43 21.39
CA LEU A 17 10.19 5.69 19.95
C LEU A 17 11.52 5.18 19.40
N ASN A 18 12.64 5.50 20.07
CA ASN A 18 13.98 5.09 19.66
C ASN A 18 14.20 3.57 19.70
N SER A 19 13.53 2.82 20.57
CA SER A 19 13.64 1.36 20.60
C SER A 19 12.94 0.68 19.43
N VAL A 20 11.78 1.20 19.02
CA VAL A 20 11.06 0.73 17.81
C VAL A 20 11.82 1.16 16.54
N ILE A 21 12.35 2.38 16.53
CA ILE A 21 13.18 2.90 15.44
C ILE A 21 14.48 2.07 15.36
N GLY A 22 15.10 1.75 16.48
CA GLY A 22 16.30 0.92 16.54
C GLY A 22 16.08 -0.48 15.98
N ALA A 23 14.95 -1.11 16.25
CA ALA A 23 14.62 -2.43 15.71
C ALA A 23 14.37 -2.40 14.19
N ILE A 24 13.81 -1.30 13.67
CA ILE A 24 13.56 -1.12 12.22
C ILE A 24 14.82 -0.59 11.51
N ALA A 25 15.65 0.20 12.20
CA ALA A 25 16.88 0.80 11.67
C ALA A 25 18.13 -0.08 11.85
N SER A 26 18.11 -1.10 12.71
CA SER A 26 19.27 -1.94 13.06
C SER A 26 19.71 -2.93 11.96
N TRP A 27 19.03 -2.98 10.84
CA TRP A 27 19.56 -3.60 9.64
C TRP A 27 20.52 -2.63 8.96
N GLY A 28 21.62 -2.34 9.66
CA GLY A 28 22.66 -1.43 9.25
C GLY A 28 23.31 -1.84 7.92
N GLY A 29 22.72 -1.36 6.84
CA GLY A 29 23.38 -1.27 5.56
C GLY A 29 24.29 -0.04 5.53
N PRO A 30 25.31 -0.02 4.67
CA PRO A 30 26.20 1.13 4.51
C PRO A 30 25.39 2.39 4.17
N ALA A 31 25.94 3.55 4.52
CA ALA A 31 25.37 4.90 4.40
C ALA A 31 24.83 5.32 3.00
N GLN A 32 24.74 4.41 2.07
CA GLN A 32 24.22 4.62 0.72
C GLN A 32 22.67 4.64 0.64
N PHE A 33 22.00 4.17 1.69
CA PHE A 33 20.56 4.33 1.78
C PHE A 33 20.24 5.63 2.51
N TYR A 34 20.01 6.68 1.77
CA TYR A 34 19.27 7.82 2.25
C TYR A 34 18.02 7.27 2.93
N ASN A 35 17.81 7.49 4.19
CA ASN A 35 16.60 7.10 4.90
C ASN A 35 16.53 5.71 5.55
N GLY A 36 17.58 5.25 6.23
CA GLY A 36 17.43 4.16 7.20
C GLY A 36 17.43 2.75 6.63
N GLY A 37 18.16 2.51 5.52
CA GLY A 37 18.35 1.19 4.95
C GLY A 37 17.21 0.73 4.03
N PRO A 38 17.26 -0.53 3.55
CA PRO A 38 16.29 -1.03 2.57
C PRO A 38 14.84 -1.03 3.05
N CYS A 39 14.60 -1.02 4.37
CA CYS A 39 13.25 -1.03 4.96
C CYS A 39 12.87 0.30 5.64
N GLY A 40 13.41 1.43 5.20
CA GLY A 40 13.36 2.74 5.84
C GLY A 40 12.01 3.44 5.89
N THR A 41 10.96 2.82 6.44
CA THR A 41 9.61 3.42 6.56
C THR A 41 9.59 4.65 7.47
N TYR A 42 10.36 4.65 8.57
CA TYR A 42 10.33 5.75 9.54
C TYR A 42 10.81 7.08 8.95
N PRO A 43 11.99 7.17 8.30
CA PRO A 43 12.43 8.41 7.67
C PRO A 43 11.48 8.92 6.56
N GLU A 44 10.84 8.01 5.84
CA GLU A 44 9.80 8.37 4.86
C GLU A 44 8.61 9.07 5.54
N TYR A 45 8.21 8.58 6.72
CA TYR A 45 7.12 9.13 7.52
C TYR A 45 7.52 10.43 8.22
N GLU A 46 8.70 10.47 8.86
CA GLU A 46 9.22 11.60 9.62
C GLU A 46 9.33 12.86 8.75
N SER A 47 9.76 12.71 7.50
CA SER A 47 9.84 13.81 6.53
C SER A 47 8.49 14.21 5.94
N GLY A 48 7.44 13.43 6.16
CA GLY A 48 6.15 13.55 5.50
C GLY A 48 5.18 14.53 6.17
N TYR A 49 4.16 14.91 5.40
CA TYR A 49 3.07 15.81 5.81
C TYR A 49 2.35 15.36 7.10
N TRP A 50 2.04 14.07 7.22
CA TRP A 50 1.23 13.57 8.31
C TRP A 50 1.87 13.75 9.68
N MET A 51 3.20 13.57 9.76
CA MET A 51 3.92 13.80 11.01
C MET A 51 4.18 15.28 11.23
N LYS A 52 4.71 16.00 10.25
CA LYS A 52 5.11 17.41 10.40
C LYS A 52 3.95 18.34 10.62
N GLU A 53 2.93 18.24 9.77
CA GLU A 53 1.81 19.20 9.76
C GLU A 53 0.65 18.77 10.63
N ARG A 54 0.44 17.47 10.79
CA ARG A 54 -0.72 16.91 11.48
C ARG A 54 -0.39 16.30 12.83
N GLY A 55 0.90 16.08 13.15
CA GLY A 55 1.35 15.52 14.43
C GLY A 55 0.87 14.08 14.68
N PHE A 56 0.52 13.33 13.63
CA PHE A 56 0.20 11.92 13.76
C PHE A 56 1.47 11.11 14.00
N ILE A 57 1.32 10.02 14.74
CA ILE A 57 2.39 9.02 14.95
C ILE A 57 1.94 7.69 14.33
N CYS A 58 2.86 6.76 14.15
CA CYS A 58 2.58 5.45 13.55
C CYS A 58 1.38 4.75 14.21
N GLN A 59 1.31 4.84 15.54
CA GLN A 59 0.24 4.25 16.34
C GLN A 59 -1.13 4.89 16.08
N SER A 60 -1.16 6.14 15.62
CA SER A 60 -2.42 6.83 15.32
C SER A 60 -3.22 6.11 14.24
N CYS A 61 -2.53 5.52 13.26
CA CYS A 61 -3.13 4.83 12.13
C CYS A 61 -3.07 3.30 12.28
N HIS A 62 -1.92 2.76 12.78
CA HIS A 62 -1.71 1.31 12.85
C HIS A 62 -2.21 0.67 14.15
N MET A 63 -2.51 1.46 15.17
CA MET A 63 -3.02 1.01 16.46
C MET A 63 -4.21 1.87 16.88
N PRO A 64 -5.40 1.69 16.27
CA PRO A 64 -6.57 2.48 16.57
C PRO A 64 -6.97 2.34 18.05
N GLU A 65 -7.54 3.40 18.59
CA GLU A 65 -8.06 3.40 19.96
C GLU A 65 -9.37 2.63 20.05
N ILE A 66 -9.50 1.86 21.11
CA ILE A 66 -10.72 1.09 21.44
C ILE A 66 -10.98 1.14 22.93
N GLU A 67 -12.23 0.92 23.30
CA GLU A 67 -12.64 0.72 24.69
C GLU A 67 -12.89 -0.77 24.92
N ARG A 68 -12.09 -1.38 25.81
CA ARG A 68 -12.21 -2.79 26.19
C ARG A 68 -11.58 -3.06 27.54
N PRO A 69 -11.93 -4.18 28.20
CA PRO A 69 -11.13 -4.71 29.29
C PRO A 69 -9.71 -5.03 28.80
N VAL A 70 -8.69 -4.60 29.53
CA VAL A 70 -7.29 -4.91 29.23
C VAL A 70 -6.93 -6.33 29.69
N ALA A 71 -7.67 -6.83 30.70
CA ALA A 71 -7.54 -8.19 31.21
C ALA A 71 -8.93 -8.78 31.40
N THR A 72 -9.04 -10.11 31.40
CA THR A 72 -10.28 -10.82 31.65
C THR A 72 -10.85 -10.42 33.03
N GLY A 73 -12.10 -9.96 33.04
CA GLY A 73 -12.75 -9.46 34.28
C GLY A 73 -12.31 -8.08 34.75
N GLY A 74 -11.40 -7.41 34.00
CA GLY A 74 -10.96 -6.06 34.34
C GLY A 74 -11.95 -4.98 33.88
N PRO A 75 -11.79 -3.73 34.37
CA PRO A 75 -12.62 -2.62 33.95
C PRO A 75 -12.39 -2.25 32.48
N ILE A 76 -13.45 -1.77 31.83
CA ILE A 76 -13.35 -1.18 30.49
C ILE A 76 -12.47 0.07 30.58
N ARG A 77 -11.47 0.12 29.71
CA ARG A 77 -10.55 1.26 29.59
C ARG A 77 -10.32 1.59 28.13
N ARG A 78 -10.11 2.85 27.85
CA ARG A 78 -9.63 3.31 26.55
C ARG A 78 -8.15 2.93 26.38
N GLY A 79 -7.82 2.27 25.30
CA GLY A 79 -6.47 1.84 24.99
C GLY A 79 -6.29 1.65 23.50
N ARG A 80 -5.06 1.37 23.06
CA ARG A 80 -4.75 1.12 21.65
C ARG A 80 -4.78 -0.37 21.36
N GLN A 81 -5.29 -0.72 20.17
CA GLN A 81 -5.16 -2.09 19.65
C GLN A 81 -3.72 -2.34 19.20
N HIS A 82 -3.09 -3.39 19.74
CA HIS A 82 -1.73 -3.79 19.36
C HIS A 82 -1.75 -4.76 18.17
N LEU A 83 -2.45 -4.42 17.09
CA LEU A 83 -2.57 -5.27 15.91
C LEU A 83 -1.48 -5.00 14.86
N TRP A 84 -0.93 -3.80 14.82
CA TRP A 84 0.06 -3.36 13.83
C TRP A 84 -0.30 -3.76 12.40
N ARG A 85 -1.55 -3.52 12.02
CA ARG A 85 -2.00 -3.78 10.65
C ARG A 85 -1.12 -3.02 9.66
N GLY A 86 -0.82 -3.67 8.54
CA GLY A 86 0.08 -3.09 7.53
C GLY A 86 -0.06 -3.80 6.19
N GLY A 87 1.04 -4.00 5.48
CA GLY A 87 1.06 -4.60 4.14
C GLY A 87 0.52 -6.02 4.03
N HIS A 88 0.31 -6.74 5.13
CA HIS A 88 -0.33 -8.05 5.16
C HIS A 88 -1.85 -7.99 5.40
N ASP A 89 -2.39 -6.79 5.58
CA ASP A 89 -3.83 -6.57 5.78
C ASP A 89 -4.43 -5.94 4.52
N PRO A 90 -5.23 -6.68 3.74
CA PRO A 90 -5.82 -6.18 2.50
C PRO A 90 -6.64 -4.90 2.68
N GLU A 91 -7.38 -4.79 3.79
CA GLU A 91 -8.20 -3.61 4.05
C GLU A 91 -7.36 -2.39 4.37
N MET A 92 -6.23 -2.57 5.06
CA MET A 92 -5.29 -1.48 5.32
C MET A 92 -4.66 -0.97 4.02
N VAL A 93 -4.26 -1.88 3.13
CA VAL A 93 -3.68 -1.51 1.83
C VAL A 93 -4.71 -0.84 0.93
N LYS A 94 -5.94 -1.35 0.87
CA LYS A 94 -7.02 -0.72 0.09
C LYS A 94 -7.33 0.70 0.56
N ARG A 95 -7.27 0.97 1.86
CA ARG A 95 -7.45 2.31 2.43
C ARG A 95 -6.28 3.26 2.14
N ALA A 96 -5.10 2.73 1.84
CA ALA A 96 -3.93 3.53 1.54
C ALA A 96 -3.97 4.12 0.13
N VAL A 97 -4.73 3.52 -0.80
CA VAL A 97 -4.80 3.94 -2.21
C VAL A 97 -6.17 4.51 -2.57
N ASP A 98 -6.16 5.54 -3.40
CA ASP A 98 -7.33 5.96 -4.19
C ASP A 98 -7.02 5.70 -5.67
N ILE A 99 -8.00 5.16 -6.40
CA ILE A 99 -7.83 4.75 -7.80
C ILE A 99 -8.93 5.40 -8.63
N LYS A 100 -8.53 6.12 -9.68
CA LYS A 100 -9.44 6.72 -10.64
C LYS A 100 -9.13 6.20 -12.02
N VAL A 101 -10.16 5.88 -12.79
CA VAL A 101 -10.01 5.43 -14.17
C VAL A 101 -10.84 6.31 -15.09
N ILE A 102 -10.23 6.75 -16.18
CA ILE A 102 -10.87 7.56 -17.23
C ILE A 102 -10.61 6.86 -18.56
N ALA A 103 -11.63 6.78 -19.39
CA ALA A 103 -11.55 6.27 -20.76
C ALA A 103 -11.95 7.35 -21.77
N GLU A 104 -11.17 7.49 -22.82
CA GLU A 104 -11.36 8.45 -23.91
C GLU A 104 -11.22 7.76 -25.28
N PRO A 105 -12.18 7.94 -26.22
CA PRO A 105 -13.44 8.66 -26.04
C PRO A 105 -14.38 7.94 -25.06
N ALA A 106 -15.31 8.69 -24.45
CA ALA A 106 -16.28 8.12 -23.49
C ALA A 106 -17.20 7.08 -24.14
N GLU A 107 -17.55 7.28 -25.41
CA GLU A 107 -18.39 6.41 -26.23
C GLU A 107 -17.64 6.04 -27.53
N PRO A 108 -16.72 5.07 -27.46
CA PRO A 108 -15.94 4.69 -28.63
C PRO A 108 -16.78 3.97 -29.69
N LYS A 109 -16.41 4.19 -30.94
CA LYS A 109 -16.97 3.51 -32.11
C LYS A 109 -16.00 2.45 -32.61
N PRO A 110 -16.49 1.43 -33.32
CA PRO A 110 -15.62 0.50 -34.02
C PRO A 110 -14.58 1.23 -34.88
N GLY A 111 -13.31 0.84 -34.73
CA GLY A 111 -12.19 1.48 -35.39
C GLY A 111 -11.59 2.69 -34.66
N ASP A 112 -12.16 3.15 -33.54
CA ASP A 112 -11.57 4.20 -32.74
C ASP A 112 -10.35 3.71 -31.97
N LYS A 113 -9.47 4.65 -31.65
CA LYS A 113 -8.37 4.44 -30.72
C LYS A 113 -8.82 4.88 -29.32
N ILE A 114 -8.91 3.92 -28.40
CA ILE A 114 -9.24 4.22 -27.00
C ILE A 114 -7.97 4.46 -26.20
N ARG A 115 -8.07 5.38 -25.25
CA ARG A 115 -7.06 5.64 -24.24
C ARG A 115 -7.69 5.46 -22.86
N VAL A 116 -7.14 4.57 -22.07
CA VAL A 116 -7.58 4.34 -20.69
C VAL A 116 -6.46 4.77 -19.74
N THR A 117 -6.76 5.71 -18.87
CA THR A 117 -5.81 6.22 -17.88
C THR A 117 -6.27 5.84 -16.48
N LEU A 118 -5.47 5.01 -15.79
CA LEU A 118 -5.64 4.70 -14.39
C LEU A 118 -4.70 5.59 -13.58
N THR A 119 -5.28 6.38 -12.68
CA THR A 119 -4.55 7.20 -11.72
C THR A 119 -4.55 6.52 -10.36
N LEU A 120 -3.38 6.17 -9.87
CA LEU A 120 -3.17 5.60 -8.54
C LEU A 120 -2.61 6.69 -7.62
N ILE A 121 -3.23 6.90 -6.47
CA ILE A 121 -2.93 7.97 -5.53
C ILE A 121 -2.59 7.34 -4.18
N ASN A 122 -1.48 7.73 -3.57
CA ASN A 122 -1.21 7.42 -2.16
C ASN A 122 -2.01 8.37 -1.28
N ALA A 123 -3.28 8.05 -1.05
CA ALA A 123 -4.21 8.93 -0.33
C ALA A 123 -4.20 8.73 1.19
N GLY A 124 -3.90 7.52 1.66
CA GLY A 124 -4.09 7.13 3.06
C GLY A 124 -2.82 6.76 3.81
N ALA A 125 -1.68 6.53 3.15
CA ALA A 125 -0.44 6.22 3.86
C ALA A 125 0.39 7.48 4.13
N GLY A 126 0.94 7.57 5.33
CA GLY A 126 1.82 8.66 5.74
C GLY A 126 3.28 8.52 5.30
N HIS A 127 3.60 7.46 4.61
CA HIS A 127 4.91 7.08 4.10
C HIS A 127 4.81 6.70 2.62
N LYS A 128 5.91 6.37 1.97
CA LYS A 128 5.87 5.85 0.60
C LYS A 128 4.99 4.61 0.50
N LEU A 129 4.40 4.40 -0.64
CA LEU A 129 3.54 3.25 -0.93
C LEU A 129 4.05 2.53 -2.19
N PRO A 130 4.35 1.20 -2.07
CA PRO A 130 4.48 0.40 -0.86
C PRO A 130 5.67 0.83 0.01
N THR A 131 5.76 0.32 1.25
CA THR A 131 6.88 0.57 2.16
C THR A 131 7.29 -0.69 2.92
N GLY A 132 8.41 -0.63 3.62
CA GLY A 132 9.01 -1.73 4.36
C GLY A 132 9.85 -2.62 3.44
N ASP A 133 9.52 -3.90 3.38
CA ASP A 133 10.26 -4.87 2.57
C ASP A 133 10.32 -4.43 1.09
N PRO A 134 11.50 -4.37 0.45
CA PRO A 134 11.65 -3.98 -0.95
C PRO A 134 10.93 -4.89 -1.97
N ASP A 135 10.65 -6.13 -1.60
CA ASP A 135 9.92 -7.06 -2.47
C ASP A 135 8.44 -6.69 -2.61
N ARG A 136 7.93 -5.81 -1.74
CA ARG A 136 6.56 -5.30 -1.84
C ARG A 136 6.42 -4.39 -3.03
N HIS A 137 5.40 -4.68 -3.85
CA HIS A 137 5.13 -3.87 -5.04
C HIS A 137 3.64 -3.90 -5.41
N PHE A 138 3.25 -2.97 -6.26
CA PHE A 138 1.96 -3.01 -6.95
C PHE A 138 2.18 -3.35 -8.41
N THR A 139 1.27 -4.12 -8.99
CA THR A 139 1.11 -4.22 -10.44
C THR A 139 -0.16 -3.51 -10.87
N VAL A 140 -0.08 -2.79 -11.98
CA VAL A 140 -1.20 -2.17 -12.68
C VAL A 140 -1.32 -2.86 -14.02
N GLU A 141 -2.44 -3.50 -14.26
CA GLU A 141 -2.66 -4.39 -15.39
C GLU A 141 -3.86 -3.90 -16.21
N PHE A 142 -3.68 -3.90 -17.52
CA PHE A 142 -4.73 -3.70 -18.50
C PHE A 142 -4.74 -4.91 -19.42
N ALA A 143 -5.91 -5.44 -19.71
CA ALA A 143 -6.05 -6.53 -20.66
C ALA A 143 -7.33 -6.37 -21.47
N VAL A 144 -7.24 -6.58 -22.79
CA VAL A 144 -8.40 -6.71 -23.65
C VAL A 144 -8.58 -8.19 -23.97
N GLU A 145 -9.76 -8.69 -23.67
CA GLU A 145 -10.16 -10.08 -23.84
C GLU A 145 -11.33 -10.19 -24.80
N ASP A 146 -11.36 -11.28 -25.56
CA ASP A 146 -12.50 -11.65 -26.39
C ASP A 146 -13.60 -12.41 -25.59
N GLN A 147 -14.67 -12.79 -26.25
CA GLN A 147 -15.77 -13.58 -25.69
C GLN A 147 -15.35 -14.96 -25.12
N ASN A 148 -14.21 -15.49 -25.58
CA ASN A 148 -13.64 -16.75 -25.12
C ASN A 148 -12.63 -16.56 -23.98
N ARG A 149 -12.46 -15.31 -23.46
CA ARG A 149 -11.45 -14.90 -22.48
C ARG A 149 -10.00 -15.04 -23.00
N GLN A 150 -9.82 -15.06 -24.32
CA GLN A 150 -8.50 -14.98 -24.88
C GLN A 150 -8.01 -13.54 -24.81
N VAL A 151 -6.82 -13.34 -24.22
CA VAL A 151 -6.17 -12.03 -24.15
C VAL A 151 -5.66 -11.66 -25.54
N LEU A 152 -6.17 -10.55 -26.06
CA LEU A 152 -5.78 -10.00 -27.37
C LEU A 152 -4.64 -9.02 -27.23
N GLU A 153 -4.67 -8.19 -26.19
CA GLU A 153 -3.60 -7.25 -25.85
C GLU A 153 -3.56 -7.03 -24.35
N SER A 154 -2.37 -6.84 -23.79
CA SER A 154 -2.19 -6.56 -22.38
C SER A 154 -0.98 -5.67 -22.12
N GLN A 155 -1.05 -4.91 -21.04
CA GLN A 155 0.04 -4.11 -20.51
C GLN A 155 0.08 -4.28 -19.01
N GLN A 156 1.29 -4.44 -18.46
CA GLN A 156 1.51 -4.46 -17.03
C GLN A 156 2.63 -3.51 -16.65
N ASP A 157 2.34 -2.66 -15.66
CA ASP A 157 3.32 -1.77 -15.05
C ASP A 157 3.54 -2.17 -13.60
N THR A 158 4.76 -1.96 -13.11
CA THR A 158 5.12 -2.29 -11.71
C THR A 158 5.56 -1.05 -10.97
N MET A 159 5.07 -0.91 -9.75
CA MET A 159 5.43 0.16 -8.82
C MET A 159 6.01 -0.44 -7.54
N GLY A 160 7.28 -0.16 -7.26
CA GLY A 160 7.99 -0.75 -6.15
C GLY A 160 9.39 -0.17 -5.98
N ARG A 161 10.23 -0.94 -5.33
CA ARG A 161 11.63 -0.61 -5.09
C ARG A 161 12.49 -1.81 -5.46
N TRP A 162 13.57 -1.58 -6.19
CA TRP A 162 14.49 -2.63 -6.63
C TRP A 162 15.83 -2.48 -5.93
N ILE A 163 16.20 -3.51 -5.19
CA ILE A 163 17.45 -3.56 -4.44
C ILE A 163 18.32 -4.70 -4.99
N MET A 164 19.56 -4.39 -5.31
CA MET A 164 20.59 -5.39 -5.52
C MET A 164 21.21 -5.73 -4.16
N TRP A 165 21.16 -7.01 -3.76
CA TRP A 165 21.60 -7.44 -2.44
C TRP A 165 23.08 -7.89 -2.41
N GLN A 166 23.60 -8.32 -3.56
CA GLN A 166 24.97 -8.82 -3.69
C GLN A 166 25.60 -8.33 -5.00
N PRO A 167 26.89 -8.01 -5.03
CA PRO A 167 27.89 -8.10 -3.95
C PRO A 167 27.78 -6.96 -2.92
N ALA A 168 26.98 -5.94 -3.20
CA ALA A 168 26.72 -4.82 -2.30
C ALA A 168 25.22 -4.50 -2.33
N ILE A 169 24.70 -3.97 -1.21
CA ILE A 169 23.31 -3.55 -1.15
C ILE A 169 23.19 -2.18 -1.83
N ILE A 170 22.60 -2.16 -3.02
CA ILE A 170 22.47 -0.95 -3.85
C ILE A 170 21.00 -0.81 -4.27
N GLU A 171 20.44 0.39 -4.08
CA GLU A 171 19.16 0.73 -4.68
C GLU A 171 19.35 0.96 -6.18
N LEU A 172 18.68 0.13 -6.98
CA LEU A 172 18.70 0.23 -8.44
C LEU A 172 17.63 1.20 -8.95
N HIS A 173 16.47 1.17 -8.33
CA HIS A 173 15.33 1.98 -8.72
C HIS A 173 14.29 2.08 -7.60
N ASP A 174 13.65 3.24 -7.45
CA ASP A 174 12.54 3.48 -6.53
C ASP A 174 11.49 4.36 -7.23
N ASN A 175 10.38 3.75 -7.64
CA ASN A 175 9.26 4.46 -8.25
C ASN A 175 8.00 4.41 -7.37
N ARG A 176 8.15 4.18 -6.07
CA ARG A 176 7.04 4.20 -5.10
C ARG A 176 6.42 5.59 -4.98
N LEU A 177 5.16 5.65 -4.58
CA LEU A 177 4.44 6.91 -4.41
C LEU A 177 4.69 7.52 -3.04
N MET A 178 5.13 8.77 -3.02
CA MET A 178 5.13 9.61 -1.83
C MET A 178 3.70 9.85 -1.32
N PRO A 179 3.50 10.19 -0.03
CA PRO A 179 2.20 10.59 0.48
C PRO A 179 1.57 11.71 -0.36
N LEU A 180 0.30 11.58 -0.67
CA LEU A 180 -0.54 12.50 -1.45
C LEU A 180 -0.08 12.68 -2.92
N VAL A 181 0.87 11.89 -3.38
CA VAL A 181 1.31 11.89 -4.78
C VAL A 181 0.52 10.87 -5.59
N SER A 182 0.25 11.21 -6.85
CA SER A 182 -0.42 10.37 -7.83
C SER A 182 0.48 9.99 -8.98
N ARG A 183 0.13 8.88 -9.65
CA ARG A 183 0.76 8.45 -10.91
C ARG A 183 -0.28 7.93 -11.87
N ASN A 184 -0.12 8.30 -13.13
CA ASN A 184 -0.95 7.84 -14.22
C ASN A 184 -0.29 6.65 -14.94
N TYR A 185 -1.11 5.64 -15.23
CA TYR A 185 -0.79 4.52 -16.08
C TYR A 185 -1.74 4.57 -17.27
N THR A 186 -1.21 4.54 -18.47
CA THR A 186 -2.00 4.75 -19.68
C THR A 186 -1.88 3.55 -20.59
N PHE A 187 -3.02 2.99 -20.94
CA PHE A 187 -3.17 1.93 -21.93
C PHE A 187 -3.88 2.48 -23.16
N VAL A 188 -3.38 2.13 -24.34
CA VAL A 188 -3.95 2.60 -25.60
C VAL A 188 -4.21 1.39 -26.47
N TYR A 189 -5.47 1.24 -26.92
CA TYR A 189 -5.89 0.14 -27.73
C TYR A 189 -6.64 0.61 -28.98
N GLN A 190 -6.34 0.01 -30.14
CA GLN A 190 -7.02 0.27 -31.39
C GLN A 190 -8.20 -0.71 -31.51
N LEU A 191 -9.43 -0.20 -31.43
CA LEU A 191 -10.63 -1.04 -31.57
C LEU A 191 -10.68 -1.64 -33.00
N PRO A 192 -10.98 -2.93 -33.12
CA PRO A 192 -11.29 -3.53 -34.41
C PRO A 192 -12.64 -3.03 -34.94
N LYS A 193 -12.96 -3.41 -36.20
CA LYS A 193 -14.27 -3.12 -36.78
C LYS A 193 -15.41 -3.88 -36.08
N ASP A 194 -15.10 -5.10 -35.61
CA ASP A 194 -16.02 -5.88 -34.78
C ASP A 194 -15.55 -5.81 -33.33
N VAL A 195 -16.36 -5.18 -32.50
CA VAL A 195 -16.12 -4.99 -31.06
C VAL A 195 -17.00 -5.88 -30.20
N ALA A 196 -17.81 -6.75 -30.82
CA ALA A 196 -18.72 -7.62 -30.08
C ALA A 196 -17.96 -8.57 -29.16
N GLY A 197 -18.37 -8.62 -27.89
CA GLY A 197 -17.78 -9.49 -26.88
C GLY A 197 -16.41 -9.08 -26.37
N LEU A 198 -15.86 -7.93 -26.82
CA LEU A 198 -14.61 -7.41 -26.27
C LEU A 198 -14.80 -6.81 -24.88
N THR A 199 -13.94 -7.19 -23.96
CA THR A 199 -13.94 -6.70 -22.58
C THR A 199 -12.56 -6.13 -22.23
N LEU A 200 -12.55 -4.94 -21.64
CA LEU A 200 -11.36 -4.36 -21.04
C LEU A 200 -11.35 -4.64 -19.54
N THR A 201 -10.32 -5.29 -19.06
CA THR A 201 -10.07 -5.48 -17.63
C THR A 201 -8.97 -4.52 -17.19
N THR A 202 -9.25 -3.74 -16.15
CA THR A 202 -8.26 -2.93 -15.42
C THR A 202 -8.11 -3.49 -14.03
N LYS A 203 -6.88 -3.76 -13.60
CA LYS A 203 -6.60 -4.43 -12.34
C LYS A 203 -5.40 -3.82 -11.64
N VAL A 204 -5.49 -3.66 -10.32
CA VAL A 204 -4.38 -3.31 -9.45
C VAL A 204 -4.23 -4.38 -8.39
N ARG A 205 -3.04 -4.98 -8.32
CA ARG A 205 -2.70 -5.95 -7.27
C ARG A 205 -1.60 -5.39 -6.39
N TYR A 206 -1.67 -5.75 -5.13
CA TYR A 206 -0.58 -5.57 -4.19
C TYR A 206 0.10 -6.91 -3.93
N HIS A 207 1.43 -6.91 -3.99
CA HIS A 207 2.26 -8.07 -3.76
C HIS A 207 3.04 -7.87 -2.45
N ILE A 208 2.93 -8.84 -1.55
CA ILE A 208 3.68 -8.86 -0.28
C ILE A 208 5.14 -9.24 -0.55
N GLN A 209 5.34 -10.06 -1.56
CA GLN A 209 6.64 -10.54 -2.04
C GLN A 209 6.55 -10.88 -3.52
N SER A 210 7.68 -11.02 -4.20
CA SER A 210 7.72 -11.45 -5.59
C SER A 210 7.30 -12.93 -5.72
N GLU A 211 6.72 -13.29 -6.86
CA GLU A 211 6.36 -14.68 -7.15
C GLU A 211 7.57 -15.60 -7.05
N ARG A 212 8.72 -15.16 -7.58
CA ARG A 212 9.98 -15.91 -7.52
C ARG A 212 10.38 -16.21 -6.07
N GLN A 213 10.30 -15.24 -5.17
CA GLN A 213 10.61 -15.41 -3.76
C GLN A 213 9.62 -16.35 -3.09
N HIS A 214 8.34 -16.20 -3.40
CA HIS A 214 7.28 -17.07 -2.89
C HIS A 214 7.54 -18.54 -3.26
N GLN A 215 7.80 -18.82 -4.54
CA GLN A 215 8.14 -20.17 -5.01
C GLN A 215 9.43 -20.72 -4.39
N MET A 216 10.44 -19.86 -4.23
CA MET A 216 11.67 -20.26 -3.55
C MET A 216 11.41 -20.69 -2.09
N LEU A 217 10.59 -19.95 -1.36
CA LEU A 217 10.23 -20.28 0.03
C LEU A 217 9.43 -21.58 0.11
N ILE A 218 8.46 -21.80 -0.79
CA ILE A 218 7.71 -23.05 -0.87
C ILE A 218 8.66 -24.23 -1.11
N ASN A 219 9.51 -24.13 -2.12
CA ASN A 219 10.42 -25.20 -2.50
C ASN A 219 11.46 -25.50 -1.43
N LYS A 220 11.99 -24.45 -0.78
CA LYS A 220 13.07 -24.60 0.22
C LYS A 220 12.56 -25.10 1.58
N PHE A 221 11.36 -24.65 1.99
CA PHE A 221 10.83 -24.91 3.34
C PHE A 221 9.59 -25.80 3.36
N GLY A 222 9.12 -26.27 2.20
CA GLY A 222 7.91 -27.08 2.12
C GLY A 222 6.65 -26.36 2.59
N LEU A 223 6.66 -25.02 2.51
CA LEU A 223 5.52 -24.22 2.95
C LEU A 223 4.35 -24.46 2.01
N THR A 224 3.23 -24.89 2.55
CA THR A 224 1.97 -24.83 1.83
C THR A 224 1.49 -23.38 1.89
N ALA A 225 1.48 -22.71 0.75
CA ALA A 225 0.99 -21.34 0.66
C ALA A 225 -0.52 -21.32 0.90
N LYS A 226 -0.91 -21.26 2.16
CA LYS A 226 -2.31 -20.99 2.55
C LYS A 226 -2.64 -19.51 2.44
N ASP A 227 -1.62 -18.66 2.63
CA ASP A 227 -1.79 -17.22 2.57
C ASP A 227 -1.37 -16.71 1.19
N PRO A 228 -2.23 -15.95 0.52
CA PRO A 228 -1.88 -15.39 -0.77
C PRO A 228 -0.72 -14.39 -0.60
N TYR A 229 0.31 -14.51 -1.44
CA TYR A 229 1.43 -13.55 -1.48
C TYR A 229 1.06 -12.25 -2.21
N ASN A 230 -0.14 -12.18 -2.78
CA ASN A 230 -0.72 -11.00 -3.39
C ASN A 230 -2.24 -10.97 -3.19
N PHE A 231 -2.83 -9.81 -3.36
CA PHE A 231 -4.28 -9.64 -3.39
C PHE A 231 -4.69 -8.49 -4.30
N THR A 232 -5.91 -8.58 -4.81
CA THR A 232 -6.49 -7.55 -5.66
C THR A 232 -6.96 -6.36 -4.82
N VAL A 233 -6.46 -5.19 -5.17
CA VAL A 233 -6.85 -3.91 -4.57
C VAL A 233 -8.00 -3.28 -5.34
N TYR A 234 -7.95 -3.38 -6.67
CA TYR A 234 -8.96 -2.87 -7.58
C TYR A 234 -9.08 -3.80 -8.79
N GLU A 235 -10.29 -4.06 -9.24
CA GLU A 235 -10.55 -4.78 -10.48
C GLU A 235 -11.86 -4.30 -11.09
N ARG A 236 -11.81 -4.03 -12.38
CA ARG A 236 -12.99 -3.67 -13.16
C ARG A 236 -12.87 -4.26 -14.56
N ALA A 237 -13.88 -5.00 -14.94
CA ALA A 237 -14.05 -5.49 -16.31
C ALA A 237 -15.26 -4.76 -16.93
N VAL A 238 -15.05 -4.17 -18.11
CA VAL A 238 -16.07 -3.38 -18.81
C VAL A 238 -16.12 -3.77 -20.27
N PRO A 239 -17.31 -3.87 -20.88
CA PRO A 239 -17.42 -4.10 -22.32
C PRO A 239 -16.87 -2.89 -23.08
N LEU A 240 -16.15 -3.14 -24.18
CA LEU A 240 -15.60 -2.10 -25.05
C LEU A 240 -16.66 -1.50 -26.01
N THR A 241 -17.91 -1.45 -25.55
CA THR A 241 -19.05 -0.90 -26.28
C THR A 241 -19.86 0.03 -25.38
N GLY A 242 -20.56 1.01 -25.95
CA GLY A 242 -21.38 1.94 -25.20
C GLY A 242 -20.57 2.98 -24.43
N ASN A 243 -21.09 3.46 -23.31
CA ASN A 243 -20.49 4.54 -22.53
C ASN A 243 -19.45 4.00 -21.52
N LEU A 244 -18.17 3.97 -21.91
CA LEU A 244 -17.07 3.52 -21.06
C LEU A 244 -16.94 4.39 -19.79
N ALA A 245 -17.15 5.70 -19.90
CA ALA A 245 -17.02 6.61 -18.76
C ALA A 245 -18.05 6.28 -17.66
N ALA A 246 -19.25 5.82 -18.03
CA ALA A 246 -20.25 5.41 -17.05
C ALA A 246 -19.84 4.17 -16.27
N HIS A 247 -19.11 3.25 -16.90
CA HIS A 247 -18.61 2.04 -16.25
C HIS A 247 -17.49 2.31 -15.27
N PHE A 248 -16.71 3.38 -15.47
CA PHE A 248 -15.61 3.78 -14.59
C PHE A 248 -16.01 4.82 -13.54
N LYS A 249 -17.27 5.32 -13.57
CA LYS A 249 -17.75 6.13 -12.45
C LYS A 249 -17.62 5.32 -11.17
N GLN A 250 -16.65 5.70 -10.34
CA GLN A 250 -16.61 5.22 -8.99
C GLN A 250 -17.79 5.83 -8.24
N THR A 251 -18.65 4.99 -7.70
CA THR A 251 -19.36 5.38 -6.48
C THR A 251 -18.22 5.68 -5.49
N PRO A 252 -18.17 6.88 -4.88
CA PRO A 252 -17.18 7.13 -3.86
C PRO A 252 -17.26 5.95 -2.91
N ALA A 253 -16.17 5.19 -2.80
CA ALA A 253 -16.12 4.19 -1.75
C ALA A 253 -16.34 4.98 -0.47
N GLU A 254 -17.38 4.66 0.27
CA GLU A 254 -17.52 5.02 1.67
C GLU A 254 -16.42 4.30 2.47
N VAL A 255 -15.19 4.51 2.05
CA VAL A 255 -14.05 4.16 2.89
C VAL A 255 -13.91 5.37 3.79
N PRO A 256 -14.34 5.26 5.05
CA PRO A 256 -14.11 6.35 5.97
C PRO A 256 -12.62 6.65 5.92
N PRO A 257 -12.22 7.93 5.87
CA PRO A 257 -10.82 8.31 5.94
C PRO A 257 -10.23 7.51 7.08
N MET A 258 -9.02 6.95 6.89
CA MET A 258 -8.38 6.15 7.93
C MET A 258 -8.65 6.83 9.26
N ALA A 259 -9.32 6.14 10.18
CA ALA A 259 -9.60 6.68 11.50
C ALA A 259 -8.26 6.71 12.27
N CYS A 260 -7.39 7.63 11.84
CA CYS A 260 -6.25 8.00 12.64
C CYS A 260 -6.82 8.70 13.87
N ALA A 261 -6.53 8.16 15.05
CA ALA A 261 -6.89 8.83 16.29
C ALA A 261 -6.34 10.27 16.26
N ALA A 262 -7.07 11.20 16.88
CA ALA A 262 -6.70 12.61 16.91
C ALA A 262 -5.21 12.82 17.22
N PRO A 263 -4.56 13.82 16.62
CA PRO A 263 -3.14 14.08 16.81
C PRO A 263 -2.82 14.28 18.30
N ASN A 264 -1.68 13.75 18.74
CA ASN A 264 -1.22 13.94 20.11
C ASN A 264 -0.95 15.45 20.35
N PRO A 265 -1.70 16.13 21.22
CA PRO A 265 -1.55 17.56 21.44
C PRO A 265 -0.19 17.97 22.03
N GLN A 266 0.59 17.01 22.56
CA GLN A 266 1.90 17.26 23.14
C GLN A 266 3.02 17.45 22.11
N LEU A 267 2.83 17.00 20.84
CA LEU A 267 3.83 17.14 19.78
C LEU A 267 3.84 18.51 19.11
N LYS A 268 2.83 19.36 19.34
CA LYS A 268 2.75 20.73 18.79
C LYS A 268 3.63 21.77 19.51
N LYS A 269 4.39 21.41 20.53
CA LYS A 269 5.11 22.39 21.39
C LYS A 269 6.63 22.44 21.19
N THR A 270 7.17 21.84 20.14
CA THR A 270 8.59 21.96 19.84
C THR A 270 8.80 22.41 18.40
N SER A 271 8.48 23.66 18.15
CA SER A 271 8.99 24.45 17.02
C SER A 271 9.59 25.73 17.56
#